data_7ed381dbd8eeaf7df01974a36057fac1
#
_entry.id   7ed381dbd8eeaf7df01974a36057fac1
#
_cell.length_a   1.000
_cell.length_b   1.000
_cell.length_c   1.000
_cell.angle_alpha   90.00
_cell.angle_beta   90.00
_cell.angle_gamma   90.00
#
_symmetry.space_group_name_H-M   'P 1'
#
loop_
_entity.id
_entity.type
_entity.pdbx_description
1 polymer ?
#
loop_
_entity_poly.entity_id
_entity_poly.type
_entity_poly.pdbx_seq_one_letter_code
_entity_poly.pdbx_strand_id
1 'polypeptide(L)'
;TQPVPDTSLQTDVVSLQDSGNGQAGSSLPRTVTVNSRESVHVEPDIAEIVYSISTQAAQAADCQQQNSQEVDQLSSLLKEMGVAEASIQTTDYYMNPRYEWVNDVRRLAGYEACTTLTVSDIPMEEAGMILAESVKAGVNHIQSISYLSSRYDEAYRDALALAVSAAAA
;
A
#
# COMPACT_ATOMS: atom_id res chain seq x y z
N THR A 1 21.49 4.10 -12.56
CA THR A 1 20.67 5.25 -12.09
C THR A 1 19.29 5.08 -12.69
N GLN A 2 18.38 4.42 -11.97
CA GLN A 2 16.97 4.38 -12.36
C GLN A 2 16.27 5.65 -11.85
N PRO A 3 15.36 6.24 -12.64
CA PRO A 3 14.61 7.41 -12.20
C PRO A 3 13.65 7.02 -11.07
N VAL A 4 13.65 7.82 -10.02
CA VAL A 4 12.68 7.78 -8.91
C VAL A 4 11.29 7.98 -9.51
N PRO A 5 10.25 7.23 -9.12
CA PRO A 5 8.90 7.47 -9.61
C PRO A 5 8.44 8.88 -9.21
N ASP A 6 8.13 9.66 -10.22
CA ASP A 6 7.57 11.01 -10.08
C ASP A 6 6.12 10.87 -9.56
N THR A 7 5.92 11.06 -8.26
CA THR A 7 4.59 11.08 -7.66
C THR A 7 3.98 12.46 -7.87
N SER A 8 3.52 12.72 -9.08
CA SER A 8 2.76 13.94 -9.38
C SER A 8 1.28 13.76 -8.97
N LEU A 9 0.84 14.51 -7.96
CA LEU A 9 -0.55 14.58 -7.54
C LEU A 9 -1.34 15.48 -8.51
N GLN A 10 -2.37 14.89 -9.13
CA GLN A 10 -3.35 15.62 -9.94
C GLN A 10 -4.60 15.89 -9.12
N THR A 11 -4.92 17.15 -8.88
CA THR A 11 -6.22 17.55 -8.31
C THR A 11 -7.12 18.11 -9.39
N ASP A 12 -8.27 17.48 -9.61
CA ASP A 12 -9.29 17.89 -10.54
C ASP A 12 -10.40 18.72 -9.87
N VAL A 13 -10.66 19.86 -10.49
CA VAL A 13 -11.91 20.64 -10.52
C VAL A 13 -12.55 21.10 -9.22
N VAL A 14 -12.48 22.39 -8.95
CA VAL A 14 -13.42 23.12 -8.10
C VAL A 14 -14.45 23.84 -8.97
N SER A 15 -15.70 23.40 -8.98
CA SER A 15 -16.83 24.13 -9.58
C SER A 15 -17.55 24.96 -8.52
N LEU A 16 -17.48 26.28 -8.63
CA LEU A 16 -18.28 27.19 -7.81
C LEU A 16 -19.61 27.42 -8.50
N GLN A 17 -20.72 26.89 -7.94
CA GLN A 17 -22.07 27.25 -8.35
C GLN A 17 -22.57 28.38 -7.45
N ASP A 18 -22.78 29.55 -8.05
CA ASP A 18 -23.49 30.63 -7.38
C ASP A 18 -25.01 30.47 -7.60
N SER A 19 -25.73 30.18 -6.50
CA SER A 19 -27.18 30.06 -6.47
C SER A 19 -27.80 31.42 -6.13
N GLY A 20 -27.90 32.30 -7.08
CA GLY A 20 -28.67 33.55 -6.95
C GLY A 20 -30.13 33.35 -7.34
N ASN A 21 -31.03 33.47 -6.36
CA ASN A 21 -32.48 33.40 -6.51
C ASN A 21 -33.01 34.79 -7.00
N GLY A 22 -33.70 34.82 -8.13
CA GLY A 22 -34.49 36.02 -8.49
C GLY A 22 -34.83 36.23 -9.97
N GLN A 23 -36.09 35.88 -10.34
CA GLN A 23 -36.90 36.38 -11.43
C GLN A 23 -36.56 36.10 -12.91
N ALA A 24 -37.57 35.58 -13.56
CA ALA A 24 -37.79 35.25 -14.95
C ALA A 24 -37.13 36.21 -15.98
N GLY A 25 -36.12 35.72 -16.56
CA GLY A 25 -35.48 36.12 -17.80
C GLY A 25 -34.51 35.01 -18.11
N SER A 26 -34.57 34.47 -19.31
CA SER A 26 -33.69 33.34 -19.73
C SER A 26 -32.21 33.78 -19.70
N SER A 27 -31.60 33.88 -18.55
CA SER A 27 -30.17 34.02 -18.35
C SER A 27 -29.58 32.65 -18.15
N LEU A 28 -28.91 32.16 -19.18
CA LEU A 28 -28.01 31.00 -19.03
C LEU A 28 -27.09 31.27 -17.83
N PRO A 29 -26.91 30.28 -16.92
CA PRO A 29 -26.00 30.47 -15.82
C PRO A 29 -24.62 30.77 -16.38
N ARG A 30 -24.06 31.91 -16.03
CA ARG A 30 -22.70 32.26 -16.38
C ARG A 30 -21.77 31.47 -15.47
N THR A 31 -21.38 30.29 -15.92
CA THR A 31 -20.42 29.46 -15.22
C THR A 31 -19.04 29.72 -15.82
N VAL A 32 -18.11 30.13 -14.99
CA VAL A 32 -16.68 30.17 -15.33
C VAL A 32 -16.03 28.98 -14.71
N THR A 33 -15.49 28.09 -15.51
CA THR A 33 -14.73 26.95 -15.04
C THR A 33 -13.24 27.27 -15.13
N VAL A 34 -12.56 27.29 -14.03
CA VAL A 34 -11.11 27.50 -13.95
C VAL A 34 -10.47 26.20 -13.52
N ASN A 35 -9.51 25.72 -14.27
CA ASN A 35 -8.70 24.55 -13.94
C ASN A 35 -7.29 25.02 -13.55
N SER A 36 -6.87 24.65 -12.35
CA SER A 36 -5.52 24.88 -11.88
C SER A 36 -4.84 23.56 -11.55
N ARG A 37 -3.55 23.46 -11.83
CA ARG A 37 -2.74 22.30 -11.51
C ARG A 37 -1.47 22.78 -10.82
N GLU A 38 -1.27 22.29 -9.61
CA GLU A 38 -0.07 22.53 -8.82
C GLU A 38 0.57 21.22 -8.43
N SER A 39 1.89 21.17 -8.36
CA SER A 39 2.64 19.98 -7.94
C SER A 39 3.61 20.37 -6.82
N VAL A 40 3.63 19.55 -5.77
CA VAL A 40 4.59 19.65 -4.69
C VAL A 40 5.48 18.40 -4.73
N HIS A 41 6.79 18.63 -4.77
CA HIS A 41 7.77 17.53 -4.73
C HIS A 41 8.09 17.17 -3.28
N VAL A 42 8.00 15.89 -2.93
CA VAL A 42 8.28 15.39 -1.60
C VAL A 42 9.29 14.24 -1.70
N GLU A 43 10.37 14.34 -0.92
CA GLU A 43 11.36 13.27 -0.86
C GLU A 43 10.84 12.11 0.00
N PRO A 44 11.04 10.85 -0.42
CA PRO A 44 10.73 9.69 0.41
C PRO A 44 11.62 9.64 1.66
N ASP A 45 11.04 9.33 2.80
CA ASP A 45 11.74 9.19 4.08
C ASP A 45 11.36 7.90 4.82
N ILE A 46 10.29 7.22 4.37
CA ILE A 46 9.84 5.95 4.91
C ILE A 46 9.72 4.90 3.81
N ALA A 47 9.76 3.63 4.22
CA ALA A 47 9.52 2.48 3.37
C ALA A 47 8.34 1.66 3.89
N GLU A 48 7.62 1.05 2.96
CA GLU A 48 6.63 0.01 3.20
C GLU A 48 7.10 -1.28 2.55
N ILE A 49 7.09 -2.37 3.31
CA ILE A 49 7.51 -3.69 2.84
C ILE A 49 6.32 -4.63 2.93
N VAL A 50 6.02 -5.32 1.82
CA VAL A 50 4.96 -6.33 1.77
C VAL A 50 5.62 -7.69 1.66
N TYR A 51 5.40 -8.51 2.69
CA TYR A 51 5.86 -9.89 2.76
C TYR A 51 4.73 -10.84 2.37
N SER A 52 5.07 -11.91 1.68
CA SER A 52 4.15 -13.02 1.41
C SER A 52 4.72 -14.29 2.05
N ILE A 53 4.00 -14.85 3.00
CA ILE A 53 4.40 -16.03 3.77
C ILE A 53 3.55 -17.20 3.30
N SER A 54 4.17 -18.10 2.53
CA SER A 54 3.50 -19.26 1.94
C SER A 54 3.99 -20.55 2.57
N THR A 55 3.06 -21.36 3.03
CA THR A 55 3.32 -22.68 3.62
C THR A 55 2.51 -23.76 2.92
N GLN A 56 3.02 -24.97 2.93
CA GLN A 56 2.37 -26.12 2.28
C GLN A 56 2.41 -27.33 3.20
N ALA A 57 1.28 -28.03 3.33
CA ALA A 57 1.19 -29.27 4.10
C ALA A 57 0.17 -30.24 3.47
N ALA A 58 0.25 -31.49 3.85
CA ALA A 58 -0.69 -32.52 3.40
C ALA A 58 -2.10 -32.30 3.94
N GLN A 59 -2.21 -31.73 5.16
CA GLN A 59 -3.49 -31.43 5.81
C GLN A 59 -3.68 -29.92 5.98
N ALA A 60 -4.92 -29.46 5.86
CA ALA A 60 -5.27 -28.04 5.98
C ALA A 60 -4.92 -27.47 7.35
N ALA A 61 -5.18 -28.22 8.43
CA ALA A 61 -4.89 -27.78 9.80
C ALA A 61 -3.39 -27.57 10.02
N ASP A 62 -2.56 -28.50 9.54
CA ASP A 62 -1.10 -28.39 9.66
C ASP A 62 -0.56 -27.22 8.85
N CYS A 63 -1.11 -27.01 7.64
CA CYS A 63 -0.75 -25.90 6.77
C CYS A 63 -1.05 -24.55 7.44
N GLN A 64 -2.22 -24.41 8.04
CA GLN A 64 -2.61 -23.20 8.76
C GLN A 64 -1.72 -22.96 9.99
N GLN A 65 -1.45 -24.02 10.77
CA GLN A 65 -0.63 -23.91 11.97
C GLN A 65 0.79 -23.46 11.63
N GLN A 66 1.41 -24.04 10.59
CA GLN A 66 2.74 -23.67 10.13
C GLN A 66 2.76 -22.21 9.65
N ASN A 67 1.75 -21.81 8.86
CA ASN A 67 1.65 -20.45 8.38
C ASN A 67 1.55 -19.45 9.53
N SER A 68 0.70 -19.70 10.53
CA SER A 68 0.57 -18.85 11.71
C SER A 68 1.89 -18.74 12.48
N GLN A 69 2.62 -19.83 12.64
CA GLN A 69 3.91 -19.83 13.33
C GLN A 69 4.96 -18.98 12.59
N GLU A 70 5.03 -19.08 11.28
CA GLU A 70 5.95 -18.26 10.47
C GLU A 70 5.60 -16.78 10.50
N VAL A 71 4.31 -16.43 10.48
CA VAL A 71 3.82 -15.06 10.64
C VAL A 71 4.18 -14.51 12.02
N ASP A 72 3.97 -15.28 13.08
CA ASP A 72 4.31 -14.87 14.44
C ASP A 72 5.82 -14.69 14.64
N GLN A 73 6.64 -15.56 14.04
CA GLN A 73 8.10 -15.44 14.08
C GLN A 73 8.57 -14.16 13.38
N LEU A 74 8.06 -13.88 12.18
CA LEU A 74 8.41 -12.66 11.47
C LEU A 74 7.95 -11.41 12.23
N SER A 75 6.72 -11.42 12.74
CA SER A 75 6.18 -10.30 13.52
C SER A 75 6.99 -10.03 14.77
N SER A 76 7.44 -11.08 15.47
CA SER A 76 8.29 -10.97 16.66
C SER A 76 9.65 -10.38 16.31
N LEU A 77 10.28 -10.88 15.24
CA LEU A 77 11.55 -10.35 14.74
C LEU A 77 11.45 -8.85 14.40
N LEU A 78 10.41 -8.45 13.68
CA LEU A 78 10.20 -7.04 13.30
C LEU A 78 10.04 -6.15 14.54
N LYS A 79 9.33 -6.61 15.57
CA LYS A 79 9.19 -5.90 16.83
C LYS A 79 10.52 -5.79 17.58
N GLU A 80 11.34 -6.84 17.58
CA GLU A 80 12.69 -6.82 18.17
C GLU A 80 13.62 -5.84 17.45
N MET A 81 13.41 -5.64 16.16
CA MET A 81 14.13 -4.65 15.35
C MET A 81 13.60 -3.21 15.51
N GLY A 82 12.60 -2.99 16.35
CA GLY A 82 12.05 -1.67 16.66
C GLY A 82 10.86 -1.24 15.82
N VAL A 83 10.32 -2.12 14.96
CA VAL A 83 9.11 -1.80 14.20
C VAL A 83 7.91 -1.77 15.15
N ALA A 84 7.12 -0.70 15.09
CA ALA A 84 5.93 -0.55 15.90
C ALA A 84 4.88 -1.62 15.55
N GLU A 85 4.22 -2.17 16.55
CA GLU A 85 3.18 -3.20 16.33
C GLU A 85 2.03 -2.69 15.44
N ALA A 86 1.67 -1.40 15.58
CA ALA A 86 0.64 -0.76 14.75
C ALA A 86 1.02 -0.68 13.27
N SER A 87 2.32 -0.70 12.95
CA SER A 87 2.85 -0.68 11.58
C SER A 87 2.92 -2.06 10.94
N ILE A 88 2.67 -3.13 11.71
CA ILE A 88 2.66 -4.52 11.21
C ILE A 88 1.21 -4.97 11.05
N GLN A 89 0.77 -5.18 9.83
CA GLN A 89 -0.63 -5.51 9.52
C GLN A 89 -0.72 -6.73 8.61
N THR A 90 -1.59 -7.67 8.96
CA THR A 90 -2.01 -8.73 8.04
C THR A 90 -3.05 -8.15 7.09
N THR A 91 -2.72 -8.07 5.82
CA THR A 91 -3.58 -7.45 4.80
C THR A 91 -4.34 -8.44 3.95
N ASP A 92 -3.87 -9.69 3.87
CA ASP A 92 -4.55 -10.75 3.14
C ASP A 92 -4.19 -12.14 3.72
N TYR A 93 -5.12 -13.08 3.58
CA TYR A 93 -4.94 -14.48 3.92
C TYR A 93 -5.79 -15.36 3.00
N TYR A 94 -5.19 -16.39 2.44
CA TYR A 94 -5.95 -17.42 1.73
C TYR A 94 -5.36 -18.81 1.97
N MET A 95 -6.22 -19.81 1.81
CA MET A 95 -5.83 -21.23 1.81
C MET A 95 -6.51 -21.91 0.63
N ASN A 96 -5.73 -22.64 -0.15
CA ASN A 96 -6.21 -23.37 -1.30
C ASN A 96 -5.75 -24.82 -1.29
N PRO A 97 -6.58 -25.77 -1.75
CA PRO A 97 -6.14 -27.13 -2.02
C PRO A 97 -5.23 -27.14 -3.24
N ARG A 98 -4.12 -27.87 -3.14
CA ARG A 98 -3.21 -28.15 -4.24
C ARG A 98 -3.53 -29.49 -4.86
N TYR A 99 -3.53 -29.52 -6.18
CA TYR A 99 -3.76 -30.75 -6.95
C TYR A 99 -2.56 -31.04 -7.84
N GLU A 100 -2.29 -32.31 -8.02
CA GLU A 100 -1.31 -32.83 -8.97
C GLU A 100 -1.99 -33.81 -9.95
N TRP A 101 -1.41 -33.94 -11.14
CA TRP A 101 -1.84 -34.91 -12.12
C TRP A 101 -0.94 -36.14 -12.05
N VAL A 102 -1.51 -37.29 -11.70
CA VAL A 102 -0.82 -38.57 -11.66
C VAL A 102 -1.56 -39.54 -12.58
N ASN A 103 -0.91 -39.97 -13.65
CA ASN A 103 -1.51 -40.84 -14.67
C ASN A 103 -2.84 -40.29 -15.21
N ASP A 104 -2.86 -39.05 -15.65
CA ASP A 104 -4.03 -38.34 -16.17
C ASP A 104 -5.22 -38.18 -15.18
N VAL A 105 -5.01 -38.51 -13.91
CA VAL A 105 -6.01 -38.33 -12.85
C VAL A 105 -5.57 -37.20 -11.93
N ARG A 106 -6.48 -36.23 -11.72
CA ARG A 106 -6.28 -35.14 -10.76
C ARG A 106 -6.44 -35.65 -9.33
N ARG A 107 -5.35 -35.54 -8.55
CA ARG A 107 -5.33 -35.94 -7.15
C ARG A 107 -5.01 -34.78 -6.23
N LEU A 108 -5.60 -34.76 -5.04
CA LEU A 108 -5.26 -33.81 -4.00
C LEU A 108 -3.82 -34.08 -3.52
N ALA A 109 -2.92 -33.10 -3.68
CA ALA A 109 -1.52 -33.18 -3.24
C ALA A 109 -1.30 -32.58 -1.86
N GLY A 110 -2.24 -31.77 -1.36
CA GLY A 110 -2.17 -31.06 -0.09
C GLY A 110 -2.83 -29.71 -0.14
N TYR A 111 -2.40 -28.84 0.75
CA TYR A 111 -2.91 -27.48 0.89
C TYR A 111 -1.77 -26.48 0.89
N GLU A 112 -2.07 -25.28 0.45
CA GLU A 112 -1.19 -24.12 0.51
C GLU A 112 -1.93 -22.99 1.22
N ALA A 113 -1.30 -22.43 2.25
CA ALA A 113 -1.77 -21.22 2.91
C ALA A 113 -0.80 -20.09 2.62
N CYS A 114 -1.32 -18.89 2.39
CA CYS A 114 -0.52 -17.71 2.19
C CYS A 114 -1.07 -16.56 3.01
N THR A 115 -0.19 -15.91 3.76
CA THR A 115 -0.50 -14.68 4.51
C THR A 115 0.32 -13.55 3.93
N THR A 116 -0.33 -12.44 3.62
CA THR A 116 0.34 -11.19 3.25
C THR A 116 0.44 -10.30 4.48
N LEU A 117 1.67 -9.91 4.80
CA LEU A 117 1.99 -9.02 5.91
C LEU A 117 2.55 -7.72 5.35
N THR A 118 1.88 -6.60 5.64
CA THR A 118 2.35 -5.27 5.26
C THR A 118 2.97 -4.60 6.47
N VAL A 119 4.18 -4.09 6.29
CA VAL A 119 4.95 -3.37 7.31
C VAL A 119 5.20 -1.97 6.82
N SER A 120 4.58 -0.98 7.46
CA SER A 120 4.64 0.43 7.11
C SER A 120 5.56 1.21 8.06
N ASP A 121 5.77 2.50 7.74
CA ASP A 121 6.49 3.47 8.55
C ASP A 121 7.93 3.05 8.93
N ILE A 122 8.58 2.27 8.09
CA ILE A 122 9.98 1.87 8.28
C ILE A 122 10.87 3.04 7.84
N PRO A 123 11.80 3.54 8.70
CA PRO A 123 12.78 4.52 8.24
C PRO A 123 13.57 3.98 7.04
N MET A 124 13.70 4.80 5.99
CA MET A 124 14.29 4.35 4.72
C MET A 124 15.71 3.79 4.88
N GLU A 125 16.48 4.33 5.82
CA GLU A 125 17.84 3.88 6.17
C GLU A 125 17.87 2.50 6.86
N GLU A 126 16.78 2.09 7.52
CA GLU A 126 16.67 0.80 8.22
C GLU A 126 16.07 -0.30 7.34
N ALA A 127 15.39 0.07 6.26
CA ALA A 127 14.69 -0.88 5.38
C ALA A 127 15.61 -2.01 4.85
N GLY A 128 16.84 -1.68 4.48
CA GLY A 128 17.81 -2.67 4.00
C GLY A 128 18.22 -3.69 5.06
N MET A 129 18.41 -3.25 6.31
CA MET A 129 18.75 -4.11 7.43
C MET A 129 17.57 -5.03 7.79
N ILE A 130 16.36 -4.47 7.87
CA ILE A 130 15.13 -5.21 8.14
C ILE A 130 14.90 -6.30 7.10
N LEU A 131 15.10 -5.98 5.82
CA LEU A 131 15.01 -6.96 4.75
C LEU A 131 16.03 -8.10 4.90
N ALA A 132 17.28 -7.77 5.17
CA ALA A 132 18.34 -8.76 5.32
C ALA A 132 18.06 -9.72 6.49
N GLU A 133 17.62 -9.21 7.63
CA GLU A 133 17.28 -10.04 8.80
C GLU A 133 16.01 -10.86 8.57
N SER A 134 14.99 -10.32 7.87
CA SER A 134 13.78 -11.07 7.51
C SER A 134 14.10 -12.27 6.61
N VAL A 135 14.98 -12.10 5.64
CA VAL A 135 15.43 -13.20 4.77
C VAL A 135 16.20 -14.26 5.56
N LYS A 136 17.07 -13.87 6.50
CA LYS A 136 17.77 -14.81 7.39
C LYS A 136 16.81 -15.59 8.29
N ALA A 137 15.71 -14.97 8.70
CA ALA A 137 14.68 -15.60 9.51
C ALA A 137 13.79 -16.60 8.73
N GLY A 138 14.01 -16.73 7.42
CA GLY A 138 13.32 -17.72 6.59
C GLY A 138 12.19 -17.15 5.73
N VAL A 139 12.02 -15.84 5.68
CA VAL A 139 11.09 -15.22 4.72
C VAL A 139 11.57 -15.52 3.30
N ASN A 140 10.74 -16.22 2.54
CA ASN A 140 11.08 -16.71 1.21
C ASN A 140 10.49 -15.87 0.08
N HIS A 141 9.59 -14.95 0.39
CA HIS A 141 8.96 -14.10 -0.62
C HIS A 141 8.68 -12.69 -0.11
N ILE A 142 9.32 -11.73 -0.74
CA ILE A 142 9.05 -10.29 -0.57
C ILE A 142 8.28 -9.86 -1.80
N GLN A 143 7.03 -9.46 -1.60
CA GLN A 143 6.14 -9.11 -2.70
C GLN A 143 6.48 -7.75 -3.30
N SER A 144 6.70 -6.74 -2.44
CA SER A 144 7.06 -5.40 -2.87
C SER A 144 7.74 -4.60 -1.77
N ILE A 145 8.46 -3.58 -2.21
CA ILE A 145 9.00 -2.52 -1.36
C ILE A 145 8.61 -1.20 -2.01
N SER A 146 7.96 -0.34 -1.27
CA SER A 146 7.55 1.00 -1.70
C SER A 146 8.23 2.05 -0.84
N TYR A 147 8.70 3.11 -1.46
CA TYR A 147 9.27 4.25 -0.76
C TYR A 147 8.27 5.38 -0.77
N LEU A 148 7.91 5.86 0.42
CA LEU A 148 6.84 6.81 0.65
C LEU A 148 7.37 8.01 1.45
N SER A 149 6.58 9.09 1.51
CA SER A 149 6.88 10.19 2.39
C SER A 149 5.91 10.24 3.56
N SER A 150 6.44 10.34 4.77
CA SER A 150 5.65 10.57 5.98
C SER A 150 4.89 11.90 5.92
N ARG A 151 5.34 12.84 5.07
CA ARG A 151 4.74 14.17 4.87
C ARG A 151 3.79 14.26 3.68
N TYR A 152 3.38 13.12 3.14
CA TYR A 152 2.52 13.07 1.96
C TYR A 152 1.20 13.84 2.16
N ASP A 153 0.52 13.62 3.29
CA ASP A 153 -0.77 14.28 3.57
C ASP A 153 -0.63 15.79 3.76
N GLU A 154 0.48 16.25 4.35
CA GLU A 154 0.79 17.66 4.50
C GLU A 154 1.03 18.30 3.12
N ALA A 155 1.90 17.69 2.32
CA ALA A 155 2.21 18.14 0.98
C ALA A 155 0.97 18.16 0.05
N TYR A 156 0.09 17.17 0.21
CA TYR A 156 -1.19 17.13 -0.52
C TYR A 156 -2.09 18.31 -0.17
N ARG A 157 -2.21 18.65 1.12
CA ARG A 157 -2.99 19.81 1.58
C ARG A 157 -2.40 21.13 1.07
N ASP A 158 -1.10 21.25 1.07
CA ASP A 158 -0.39 22.42 0.54
C ASP A 158 -0.61 22.58 -0.96
N ALA A 159 -0.47 21.50 -1.73
CA ALA A 159 -0.74 21.50 -3.16
C ALA A 159 -2.19 21.89 -3.47
N LEU A 160 -3.14 21.38 -2.68
CA LEU A 160 -4.56 21.73 -2.83
C LEU A 160 -4.82 23.21 -2.53
N ALA A 161 -4.23 23.74 -1.45
CA ALA A 161 -4.34 25.15 -1.09
C ALA A 161 -3.78 26.06 -2.17
N LEU A 162 -2.63 25.72 -2.75
CA LEU A 162 -2.01 26.44 -3.86
C LEU A 162 -2.90 26.41 -5.11
N ALA A 163 -3.45 25.25 -5.47
CA ALA A 163 -4.33 25.11 -6.62
C ALA A 163 -5.62 25.93 -6.47
N VAL A 164 -6.23 25.94 -5.28
CA VAL A 164 -7.40 26.77 -4.98
C VAL A 164 -7.05 28.25 -5.05
N SER A 165 -5.93 28.65 -4.52
CA SER A 165 -5.47 30.06 -4.57
C SER A 165 -5.19 30.51 -6.01
N ALA A 166 -4.57 29.66 -6.82
CA ALA A 166 -4.31 29.96 -8.24
C ALA A 166 -5.60 30.03 -9.07
N ALA A 167 -6.62 29.23 -8.72
CA ALA A 167 -7.92 29.28 -9.39
C ALA A 167 -8.76 30.53 -9.02
N ALA A 168 -8.48 31.11 -7.84
CA ALA A 168 -9.20 32.31 -7.34
C ALA A 168 -8.56 33.63 -7.77
N ALA A 169 -7.35 33.60 -8.34
CA ALA A 169 -6.62 34.77 -8.82
C ALA A 169 -7.00 35.13 -10.25
#